data_b19a4ee2a47a022c442ceb743a400b2a
#
_entry.id   b19a4ee2a47a022c442ceb743a400b2a
#
_cell.length_a   1.000
_cell.length_b   1.000
_cell.length_c   1.000
_cell.angle_alpha   90.00
_cell.angle_beta   90.00
_cell.angle_gamma   90.00
#
_symmetry.space_group_name_H-M   'P 1'
#
loop_
_entity.id
_entity.type
_entity.pdbx_description
1 polymer ?
#
loop_
_entity_poly.entity_id
_entity_poly.type
_entity_poly.pdbx_seq_one_letter_code
_entity_poly.pdbx_strand_id
1 'polypeptide(L)'
;MVSVALAQPVSSLATMLAYYGEPGTSSWDEEAHAGPGRCPHCATALVQRQRAVVNSIAPRTQQTKKRNVAIFIHNGVEVLDFAGPSEVFAATQGFNVYTVSLTKEPIISQAFIRVLLNYSLTDCPPPDILVLPGGQTGPFLENEPLISWIKRCAQSAEVILSVCTGAGLLGKAGLLDGLQATTFHNYIEPLQKANPRARILRHTRFVDNGQIITTAGVWAGIDGALHVVAKLKGQAVATQTARYMEYDKWKPNEGLVVDMVGKPASKKD
;
A
#
# COMPACT_ATOMS: atom_id res chain seq x y z
N MET A 1 -27.95 26.92 15.56
CA MET A 1 -26.58 26.94 15.02
C MET A 1 -25.77 25.90 15.75
N VAL A 2 -25.53 24.75 15.12
CA VAL A 2 -24.73 23.66 15.68
C VAL A 2 -23.36 23.78 15.02
N SER A 3 -22.34 24.08 15.83
CA SER A 3 -20.94 24.19 15.38
C SER A 3 -20.43 22.79 15.08
N VAL A 4 -20.14 22.51 13.80
CA VAL A 4 -19.47 21.28 13.37
C VAL A 4 -17.98 21.50 13.60
N ALA A 5 -17.43 20.87 14.63
CA ALA A 5 -15.99 20.78 14.82
C ALA A 5 -15.39 19.93 13.70
N LEU A 6 -14.57 20.56 12.87
CA LEU A 6 -13.75 19.88 11.86
C LEU A 6 -12.73 18.99 12.58
N ALA A 7 -12.86 17.67 12.40
CA ALA A 7 -11.87 16.71 12.86
C ALA A 7 -10.54 16.97 12.13
N GLN A 8 -9.51 17.25 12.89
CA GLN A 8 -8.14 17.36 12.38
C GLN A 8 -7.65 16.00 11.87
N PRO A 9 -6.87 15.94 10.80
CA PRO A 9 -6.32 14.67 10.32
C PRO A 9 -5.39 14.08 11.39
N VAL A 10 -5.63 12.83 11.77
CA VAL A 10 -4.77 12.06 12.67
C VAL A 10 -3.43 11.86 11.96
N SER A 11 -2.43 12.62 12.37
CA SER A 11 -1.11 12.59 11.77
C SER A 11 -0.26 11.52 12.43
N SER A 12 0.18 10.59 11.60
CA SER A 12 1.42 9.80 11.73
C SER A 12 1.50 8.70 12.80
N LEU A 13 2.29 7.70 12.43
CA LEU A 13 2.78 6.58 13.24
C LEU A 13 3.25 6.98 14.65
N ALA A 14 3.75 8.21 14.83
CA ALA A 14 4.14 8.76 16.12
C ALA A 14 2.95 8.84 17.11
N THR A 15 1.73 9.08 16.63
CA THR A 15 0.53 9.10 17.47
C THR A 15 0.05 7.69 17.80
N MET A 16 0.28 6.72 16.90
CA MET A 16 0.01 5.30 17.18
C MET A 16 1.02 4.70 18.14
N LEU A 17 2.30 5.03 18.03
CA LEU A 17 3.33 4.59 18.98
C LEU A 17 3.10 5.15 20.40
N ALA A 18 2.53 6.34 20.52
CA ALA A 18 2.10 6.89 21.81
C ALA A 18 0.90 6.14 22.42
N TYR A 19 0.11 5.43 21.60
CA TYR A 19 -1.05 4.67 22.06
C TYR A 19 -0.72 3.20 22.41
N TYR A 20 0.29 2.61 21.74
CA TYR A 20 0.64 1.18 21.90
C TYR A 20 2.01 0.91 22.54
N GLY A 21 2.77 1.94 22.90
CA GLY A 21 4.10 1.81 23.48
C GLY A 21 5.16 1.26 22.51
N GLU A 22 6.42 1.54 22.79
CA GLU A 22 7.53 0.92 22.07
C GLU A 22 7.57 -0.61 22.35
N PRO A 23 7.93 -1.48 21.38
CA PRO A 23 8.07 -2.91 21.63
C PRO A 23 9.16 -3.16 22.68
N GLY A 24 8.76 -3.61 23.85
CA GLY A 24 9.67 -3.97 24.94
C GLY A 24 9.46 -3.24 26.27
N THR A 25 8.50 -2.29 26.34
CA THR A 25 8.13 -1.66 27.63
C THR A 25 6.71 -2.08 27.99
N SER A 26 6.55 -2.85 29.07
CA SER A 26 5.22 -3.13 29.61
C SER A 26 4.72 -1.88 30.34
N SER A 27 3.47 -1.48 30.08
CA SER A 27 2.80 -0.30 30.66
C SER A 27 2.56 -0.38 32.18
N TRP A 28 3.12 -1.39 32.83
CA TRP A 28 2.93 -1.66 34.25
C TRP A 28 4.01 -1.05 35.15
N ASP A 29 5.10 -0.49 34.59
CA ASP A 29 6.25 -0.04 35.35
C ASP A 29 6.37 1.47 35.55
N GLU A 30 5.50 2.30 34.97
CA GLU A 30 5.67 3.77 34.98
C GLU A 30 5.19 4.48 36.25
N GLU A 31 4.32 3.89 37.09
CA GLU A 31 3.78 4.58 38.27
C GLU A 31 4.50 4.35 39.58
N ALA A 32 5.48 3.43 39.67
CA ALA A 32 5.99 2.96 40.96
C ALA A 32 7.34 3.54 41.44
N HIS A 33 8.14 4.22 40.61
CA HIS A 33 9.54 4.48 40.96
C HIS A 33 10.06 5.88 40.65
N ALA A 34 9.59 6.88 41.39
CA ALA A 34 10.13 8.24 41.39
C ALA A 34 11.25 8.42 42.41
N GLY A 35 12.41 7.72 42.26
CA GLY A 35 13.56 7.96 43.15
C GLY A 35 14.57 6.82 43.22
N PRO A 36 15.77 7.05 43.78
CA PRO A 36 16.76 6.00 44.02
C PRO A 36 16.28 5.07 45.14
N GLY A 37 16.17 3.80 44.87
CA GLY A 37 15.70 2.80 45.81
C GLY A 37 15.89 1.36 45.31
N ARG A 38 15.28 0.41 45.99
CA ARG A 38 15.21 -0.99 45.54
C ARG A 38 13.78 -1.32 45.11
N CYS A 39 13.65 -2.07 44.04
CA CYS A 39 12.35 -2.58 43.63
C CYS A 39 11.73 -3.42 44.77
N PRO A 40 10.50 -3.12 45.22
CA PRO A 40 9.90 -3.86 46.37
C PRO A 40 9.60 -5.32 46.05
N HIS A 41 9.52 -5.71 44.75
CA HIS A 41 9.21 -7.07 44.35
C HIS A 41 10.42 -7.97 44.07
N CYS A 42 11.56 -7.42 43.62
CA CYS A 42 12.74 -8.21 43.28
C CYS A 42 14.02 -7.82 44.02
N ALA A 43 13.95 -6.85 44.93
CA ALA A 43 15.09 -6.31 45.70
C ALA A 43 16.27 -5.79 44.84
N THR A 44 16.11 -5.65 43.53
CA THR A 44 17.16 -5.14 42.66
C THR A 44 17.35 -3.64 42.86
N ALA A 45 18.61 -3.20 42.92
CA ALA A 45 18.96 -1.79 43.04
C ALA A 45 18.47 -1.00 41.81
N LEU A 46 17.68 0.02 42.06
CA LEU A 46 17.27 0.96 41.01
C LEU A 46 18.43 1.90 40.72
N VAL A 47 19.04 1.76 39.55
CA VAL A 47 20.12 2.65 39.11
C VAL A 47 19.48 3.90 38.54
N GLN A 48 19.71 5.04 39.17
CA GLN A 48 19.35 6.35 38.62
C GLN A 48 20.09 6.53 37.31
N ARG A 49 19.39 6.46 36.19
CA ARG A 49 19.95 6.88 34.90
C ARG A 49 20.28 8.36 35.00
N GLN A 50 21.53 8.69 35.21
CA GLN A 50 22.01 10.05 34.99
C GLN A 50 21.66 10.41 33.56
N ARG A 51 20.82 11.42 33.38
CA ARG A 51 20.66 12.08 32.10
C ARG A 51 22.02 12.65 31.71
N ALA A 52 22.81 11.86 31.02
CA ALA A 52 23.89 12.40 30.22
C ALA A 52 23.23 13.34 29.24
N VAL A 53 23.43 14.63 29.43
CA VAL A 53 23.18 15.64 28.40
C VAL A 53 24.23 15.35 27.33
N VAL A 54 23.97 14.36 26.51
CA VAL A 54 24.69 14.16 25.27
C VAL A 54 24.13 15.22 24.33
N ASN A 55 24.81 16.36 24.22
CA ASN A 55 24.76 17.19 23.04
C ASN A 55 25.35 16.40 21.86
N SER A 56 24.78 15.26 21.54
CA SER A 56 24.96 14.62 20.27
C SER A 56 24.19 15.48 19.28
N ILE A 57 24.92 16.15 18.41
CA ILE A 57 24.42 16.59 17.11
C ILE A 57 23.84 15.31 16.48
N ALA A 58 22.57 15.03 16.75
CA ALA A 58 21.85 14.02 16.01
C ALA A 58 22.01 14.40 14.54
N PRO A 59 22.53 13.53 13.67
CA PRO A 59 22.58 13.84 12.26
C PRO A 59 21.14 14.26 11.90
N ARG A 60 20.99 15.46 11.31
CA ARG A 60 19.73 15.90 10.71
C ARG A 60 19.31 14.75 9.82
N THR A 61 18.43 13.90 10.28
CA THR A 61 17.73 12.93 9.44
C THR A 61 17.11 13.78 8.35
N GLN A 62 17.71 13.76 7.18
CA GLN A 62 17.07 14.31 5.99
C GLN A 62 15.72 13.62 5.94
N GLN A 63 14.67 14.39 6.13
CA GLN A 63 13.30 13.91 6.05
C GLN A 63 13.11 13.50 4.58
N THR A 64 13.38 12.24 4.28
CA THR A 64 13.26 11.71 2.92
C THR A 64 11.82 11.93 2.48
N LYS A 65 11.65 12.63 1.36
CA LYS A 65 10.33 12.91 0.78
C LYS A 65 9.52 11.61 0.73
N LYS A 66 8.34 11.61 1.35
CA LYS A 66 7.44 10.46 1.29
C LYS A 66 6.96 10.26 -0.14
N ARG A 67 6.86 8.98 -0.57
CA ARG A 67 6.23 8.64 -1.83
C ARG A 67 4.71 8.73 -1.71
N ASN A 68 4.09 9.38 -2.66
CA ASN A 68 2.63 9.47 -2.77
C ASN A 68 2.05 8.18 -3.33
N VAL A 69 1.12 7.57 -2.61
CA VAL A 69 0.40 6.36 -3.02
C VAL A 69 -1.06 6.71 -3.23
N ALA A 70 -1.47 6.83 -4.49
CA ALA A 70 -2.87 7.03 -4.86
C ALA A 70 -3.58 5.69 -4.98
N ILE A 71 -4.64 5.49 -4.22
CA ILE A 71 -5.53 4.34 -4.34
C ILE A 71 -6.79 4.80 -5.07
N PHE A 72 -6.94 4.43 -6.35
CA PHE A 72 -8.16 4.74 -7.10
C PHE A 72 -9.31 3.85 -6.63
N ILE A 73 -10.38 4.42 -6.11
CA ILE A 73 -11.56 3.68 -5.67
C ILE A 73 -12.83 4.20 -6.34
N HIS A 74 -13.81 3.33 -6.49
CA HIS A 74 -15.05 3.61 -7.24
C HIS A 74 -16.25 2.89 -6.61
N ASN A 75 -17.47 3.26 -6.99
CA ASN A 75 -18.65 2.51 -6.59
C ASN A 75 -18.54 1.04 -7.02
N GLY A 76 -18.80 0.12 -6.09
CA GLY A 76 -18.66 -1.32 -6.31
C GLY A 76 -17.23 -1.84 -6.26
N VAL A 77 -16.26 -1.05 -5.77
CA VAL A 77 -14.89 -1.53 -5.55
C VAL A 77 -14.87 -2.68 -4.54
N GLU A 78 -14.02 -3.68 -4.76
CA GLU A 78 -13.79 -4.79 -3.83
C GLU A 78 -13.03 -4.29 -2.60
N VAL A 79 -13.55 -4.58 -1.38
CA VAL A 79 -13.00 -4.03 -0.12
C VAL A 79 -11.52 -4.34 0.04
N LEU A 80 -11.13 -5.61 -0.06
CA LEU A 80 -9.73 -5.99 0.17
C LEU A 80 -8.79 -5.56 -0.95
N ASP A 81 -9.31 -5.31 -2.15
CA ASP A 81 -8.47 -4.85 -3.28
C ASP A 81 -7.89 -3.45 -3.03
N PHE A 82 -8.60 -2.60 -2.27
CA PHE A 82 -8.09 -1.29 -1.89
C PHE A 82 -7.59 -1.24 -0.45
N ALA A 83 -8.31 -1.83 0.50
CA ALA A 83 -7.95 -1.76 1.92
C ALA A 83 -6.65 -2.53 2.21
N GLY A 84 -6.45 -3.70 1.59
CA GLY A 84 -5.23 -4.50 1.76
C GLY A 84 -3.95 -3.75 1.36
N PRO A 85 -3.82 -3.29 0.11
CA PRO A 85 -2.68 -2.46 -0.30
C PRO A 85 -2.56 -1.16 0.50
N SER A 86 -3.69 -0.52 0.85
CA SER A 86 -3.67 0.71 1.67
C SER A 86 -3.01 0.47 3.00
N GLU A 87 -3.36 -0.63 3.69
CA GLU A 87 -2.76 -1.01 4.96
C GLU A 87 -1.26 -1.28 4.83
N VAL A 88 -0.84 -2.04 3.82
CA VAL A 88 0.59 -2.32 3.57
C VAL A 88 1.40 -1.03 3.45
N PHE A 89 0.94 -0.08 2.62
CA PHE A 89 1.65 1.18 2.43
C PHE A 89 1.55 2.10 3.65
N ALA A 90 0.40 2.14 4.34
CA ALA A 90 0.21 2.95 5.54
C ALA A 90 1.07 2.45 6.71
N ALA A 91 1.19 1.13 6.88
CA ALA A 91 2.03 0.50 7.90
C ALA A 91 3.53 0.61 7.58
N THR A 92 3.91 0.99 6.36
CA THR A 92 5.31 1.14 5.96
C THR A 92 5.75 2.60 5.98
N GLN A 93 6.81 2.91 6.72
CA GLN A 93 7.33 4.28 6.76
C GLN A 93 7.77 4.79 5.37
N GLY A 94 7.51 6.08 5.11
CA GLY A 94 7.96 6.78 3.91
C GLY A 94 6.97 6.73 2.74
N PHE A 95 5.73 6.36 2.98
CA PHE A 95 4.62 6.52 2.06
C PHE A 95 3.58 7.52 2.61
N ASN A 96 2.89 8.19 1.70
CA ASN A 96 1.75 9.06 1.95
C ASN A 96 0.58 8.50 1.16
N VAL A 97 -0.33 7.79 1.84
CA VAL A 97 -1.44 7.05 1.22
C VAL A 97 -2.68 7.91 1.20
N TYR A 98 -3.36 7.94 0.06
CA TYR A 98 -4.64 8.63 -0.08
C TYR A 98 -5.54 7.95 -1.10
N THR A 99 -6.85 8.12 -0.91
CA THR A 99 -7.88 7.65 -1.83
C THR A 99 -8.22 8.70 -2.87
N VAL A 100 -8.45 8.27 -4.11
CA VAL A 100 -8.85 9.11 -5.23
C VAL A 100 -9.99 8.46 -6.01
N SER A 101 -10.94 9.26 -6.50
CA SER A 101 -12.02 8.80 -7.38
C SER A 101 -12.32 9.83 -8.48
N LEU A 102 -13.33 9.58 -9.29
CA LEU A 102 -13.78 10.53 -10.33
C LEU A 102 -14.15 11.89 -9.73
N THR A 103 -14.80 11.87 -8.57
CA THR A 103 -15.22 13.05 -7.80
C THR A 103 -14.89 12.83 -6.33
N LYS A 104 -15.13 13.82 -5.47
CA LYS A 104 -14.99 13.69 -4.00
C LYS A 104 -16.25 13.16 -3.31
N GLU A 105 -17.29 12.85 -4.06
CA GLU A 105 -18.50 12.27 -3.49
C GLU A 105 -18.19 10.88 -2.88
N PRO A 106 -18.78 10.55 -1.72
CA PRO A 106 -18.58 9.24 -1.11
C PRO A 106 -18.94 8.12 -2.07
N ILE A 107 -18.13 7.08 -2.10
CA ILE A 107 -18.42 5.86 -2.86
C ILE A 107 -18.99 4.76 -1.94
N ILE A 108 -19.63 3.77 -2.54
CA ILE A 108 -20.10 2.58 -1.85
C ILE A 108 -19.31 1.38 -2.36
N SER A 109 -18.50 0.79 -1.47
CA SER A 109 -17.78 -0.45 -1.73
C SER A 109 -18.67 -1.65 -1.46
N GLN A 110 -18.71 -2.63 -2.37
CA GLN A 110 -19.47 -3.89 -2.25
C GLN A 110 -20.92 -3.71 -1.72
N ALA A 111 -21.58 -2.59 -2.05
CA ALA A 111 -22.94 -2.24 -1.66
C ALA A 111 -23.20 -2.02 -0.14
N PHE A 112 -22.17 -2.03 0.72
CA PHE A 112 -22.39 -1.89 2.18
C PHE A 112 -21.43 -0.94 2.90
N ILE A 113 -20.22 -0.66 2.40
CA ILE A 113 -19.28 0.26 3.04
C ILE A 113 -19.27 1.60 2.32
N ARG A 114 -19.59 2.68 3.03
CA ARG A 114 -19.40 4.05 2.54
C ARG A 114 -17.97 4.51 2.81
N VAL A 115 -17.29 5.00 1.79
CA VAL A 115 -15.92 5.50 1.87
C VAL A 115 -15.87 6.95 1.43
N LEU A 116 -15.29 7.80 2.28
CA LEU A 116 -14.99 9.20 1.95
C LEU A 116 -13.69 9.28 1.15
N LEU A 117 -13.63 10.21 0.21
CA LEU A 117 -12.49 10.40 -0.68
C LEU A 117 -11.59 11.53 -0.19
N ASN A 118 -10.27 11.34 -0.29
CA ASN A 118 -9.32 12.43 -0.07
C ASN A 118 -9.30 13.39 -1.25
N TYR A 119 -9.30 12.85 -2.48
CA TYR A 119 -9.13 13.62 -3.70
C TYR A 119 -10.03 13.12 -4.84
N SER A 120 -10.19 13.97 -5.84
CA SER A 120 -10.70 13.63 -7.17
C SER A 120 -9.54 13.51 -8.17
N LEU A 121 -9.81 13.06 -9.40
CA LEU A 121 -8.80 13.00 -10.47
C LEU A 121 -8.18 14.36 -10.80
N THR A 122 -8.87 15.46 -10.48
CA THR A 122 -8.49 16.82 -10.87
C THR A 122 -7.62 17.54 -9.85
N ASP A 123 -7.65 17.12 -8.59
CA ASP A 123 -6.95 17.80 -7.50
C ASP A 123 -6.04 16.89 -6.66
N CYS A 124 -5.90 15.61 -7.03
CA CYS A 124 -4.99 14.72 -6.33
C CYS A 124 -3.52 15.07 -6.59
N PRO A 125 -2.64 14.96 -5.59
CA PRO A 125 -1.22 15.07 -5.81
C PRO A 125 -0.73 14.02 -6.83
N PRO A 126 0.30 14.33 -7.64
CA PRO A 126 0.88 13.34 -8.54
C PRO A 126 1.35 12.11 -7.74
N PRO A 127 0.91 10.88 -8.12
CA PRO A 127 1.32 9.68 -7.42
C PRO A 127 2.71 9.20 -7.88
N ASP A 128 3.52 8.77 -6.91
CA ASP A 128 4.72 7.96 -7.19
C ASP A 128 4.32 6.47 -7.37
N ILE A 129 3.21 6.07 -6.71
CA ILE A 129 2.61 4.74 -6.84
C ILE A 129 1.11 4.91 -7.07
N LEU A 130 0.59 4.28 -8.13
CA LEU A 130 -0.84 4.21 -8.41
C LEU A 130 -1.34 2.79 -8.16
N VAL A 131 -2.37 2.64 -7.33
CA VAL A 131 -3.07 1.36 -7.13
C VAL A 131 -4.43 1.41 -7.81
N LEU A 132 -4.72 0.40 -8.62
CA LEU A 132 -5.97 0.21 -9.36
C LEU A 132 -6.68 -1.04 -8.85
N PRO A 133 -7.52 -0.96 -7.83
CA PRO A 133 -8.35 -2.04 -7.32
C PRO A 133 -9.39 -2.52 -8.33
N GLY A 134 -9.89 -3.74 -8.10
CA GLY A 134 -10.97 -4.30 -8.88
C GLY A 134 -12.35 -4.14 -8.26
N GLY A 135 -13.22 -5.11 -8.50
CA GLY A 135 -14.63 -5.09 -8.20
C GLY A 135 -15.45 -4.83 -9.47
N GLN A 136 -16.47 -3.99 -9.41
CA GLN A 136 -17.33 -3.65 -10.56
C GLN A 136 -16.66 -2.62 -11.47
N THR A 137 -15.53 -2.96 -12.09
CA THR A 137 -14.75 -2.06 -12.95
C THR A 137 -15.39 -1.78 -14.32
N GLY A 138 -16.34 -2.61 -14.77
CA GLY A 138 -16.95 -2.52 -16.10
C GLY A 138 -17.39 -1.11 -16.49
N PRO A 139 -18.19 -0.37 -15.69
CA PRO A 139 -18.65 0.98 -16.00
C PRO A 139 -17.54 2.01 -16.18
N PHE A 140 -16.34 1.72 -15.67
CA PHE A 140 -15.20 2.64 -15.68
C PHE A 140 -14.23 2.40 -16.83
N LEU A 141 -14.37 1.27 -17.55
CA LEU A 141 -13.49 0.95 -18.68
C LEU A 141 -13.61 1.94 -19.85
N GLU A 142 -14.80 2.52 -20.05
CA GLU A 142 -15.06 3.50 -21.10
C GLU A 142 -15.05 4.96 -20.58
N ASN A 143 -14.58 5.18 -19.35
CA ASN A 143 -14.49 6.52 -18.78
C ASN A 143 -13.21 7.22 -19.26
N GLU A 144 -13.30 7.98 -20.33
CA GLU A 144 -12.16 8.66 -20.96
C GLU A 144 -11.36 9.57 -19.99
N PRO A 145 -11.97 10.38 -19.10
CA PRO A 145 -11.24 11.15 -18.11
C PRO A 145 -10.36 10.27 -17.19
N LEU A 146 -10.89 9.13 -16.74
CA LEU A 146 -10.15 8.17 -15.90
C LEU A 146 -9.00 7.52 -16.69
N ILE A 147 -9.28 7.01 -17.88
CA ILE A 147 -8.26 6.34 -18.70
C ILE A 147 -7.13 7.32 -19.07
N SER A 148 -7.49 8.56 -19.42
CA SER A 148 -6.50 9.62 -19.67
C SER A 148 -5.68 9.96 -18.43
N TRP A 149 -6.29 9.98 -17.24
CA TRP A 149 -5.58 10.21 -15.98
C TRP A 149 -4.62 9.07 -15.67
N ILE A 150 -5.02 7.80 -15.85
CA ILE A 150 -4.14 6.63 -15.67
C ILE A 150 -2.94 6.72 -16.63
N LYS A 151 -3.15 7.07 -17.90
CA LYS A 151 -2.07 7.27 -18.89
C LYS A 151 -1.08 8.37 -18.45
N ARG A 152 -1.58 9.47 -17.92
CA ARG A 152 -0.71 10.55 -17.38
C ARG A 152 0.09 10.08 -16.18
N CYS A 153 -0.54 9.38 -15.23
CA CYS A 153 0.17 8.80 -14.08
C CYS A 153 1.27 7.84 -14.52
N ALA A 154 1.05 7.03 -15.56
CA ALA A 154 2.03 6.09 -16.08
C ALA A 154 3.30 6.76 -16.62
N GLN A 155 3.25 8.05 -16.98
CA GLN A 155 4.43 8.78 -17.46
C GLN A 155 5.42 9.12 -16.32
N SER A 156 4.97 9.18 -15.07
CA SER A 156 5.77 9.66 -13.94
C SER A 156 5.80 8.75 -12.73
N ALA A 157 4.83 7.86 -12.57
CA ALA A 157 4.78 6.94 -11.44
C ALA A 157 5.93 5.92 -11.49
N GLU A 158 6.53 5.64 -10.34
CA GLU A 158 7.54 4.57 -10.21
C GLU A 158 6.90 3.19 -10.41
N VAL A 159 5.66 3.01 -9.90
CA VAL A 159 4.92 1.75 -9.97
C VAL A 159 3.42 2.00 -10.18
N ILE A 160 2.81 1.18 -11.02
CA ILE A 160 1.36 1.03 -11.10
C ILE A 160 1.01 -0.41 -10.75
N LEU A 161 0.27 -0.58 -9.67
CA LEU A 161 -0.19 -1.87 -9.15
C LEU A 161 -1.66 -2.05 -9.45
N SER A 162 -2.04 -3.07 -10.20
CA SER A 162 -3.45 -3.45 -10.32
C SER A 162 -3.76 -4.68 -9.48
N VAL A 163 -4.95 -4.69 -8.91
CA VAL A 163 -5.49 -5.84 -8.16
C VAL A 163 -6.76 -6.31 -8.84
N CYS A 164 -6.92 -7.63 -8.96
CA CYS A 164 -8.17 -8.23 -9.44
C CYS A 164 -8.55 -7.70 -10.85
N THR A 165 -9.81 -7.32 -11.04
CA THR A 165 -10.32 -6.75 -12.31
C THR A 165 -9.78 -5.35 -12.61
N GLY A 166 -9.05 -4.72 -11.69
CA GLY A 166 -8.34 -3.46 -11.94
C GLY A 166 -7.34 -3.53 -13.11
N ALA A 167 -6.86 -4.74 -13.46
CA ALA A 167 -6.06 -4.96 -14.66
C ALA A 167 -6.79 -4.56 -15.96
N GLY A 168 -8.12 -4.56 -15.96
CA GLY A 168 -8.93 -4.08 -17.09
C GLY A 168 -8.70 -2.60 -17.40
N LEU A 169 -8.51 -1.76 -16.36
CA LEU A 169 -8.18 -0.35 -16.51
C LEU A 169 -6.80 -0.15 -17.16
N LEU A 170 -5.82 -0.98 -16.79
CA LEU A 170 -4.50 -0.99 -17.44
C LEU A 170 -4.62 -1.38 -18.91
N GLY A 171 -5.42 -2.41 -19.21
CA GLY A 171 -5.67 -2.86 -20.57
C GLY A 171 -6.28 -1.76 -21.44
N LYS A 172 -7.32 -1.08 -20.93
CA LYS A 172 -7.95 0.07 -21.64
C LYS A 172 -7.00 1.25 -21.81
N ALA A 173 -6.10 1.46 -20.88
CA ALA A 173 -5.04 2.47 -21.02
C ALA A 173 -3.94 2.06 -22.02
N GLY A 174 -3.95 0.83 -22.55
CA GLY A 174 -2.91 0.31 -23.44
C GLY A 174 -1.60 -0.04 -22.74
N LEU A 175 -1.62 -0.13 -21.41
CA LEU A 175 -0.43 -0.35 -20.59
C LEU A 175 -0.08 -1.84 -20.42
N LEU A 176 -0.85 -2.75 -20.99
CA LEU A 176 -0.58 -4.20 -20.97
C LEU A 176 0.03 -4.71 -22.29
N ASP A 177 0.12 -3.88 -23.32
CA ASP A 177 0.61 -4.30 -24.64
C ASP A 177 2.05 -4.84 -24.57
N GLY A 178 2.24 -6.07 -25.06
CA GLY A 178 3.53 -6.76 -25.03
C GLY A 178 3.95 -7.31 -23.68
N LEU A 179 3.15 -7.09 -22.63
CA LEU A 179 3.48 -7.53 -21.25
C LEU A 179 2.84 -8.88 -20.91
N GLN A 180 3.41 -9.53 -19.91
CA GLN A 180 2.74 -10.59 -19.17
C GLN A 180 1.93 -9.99 -18.03
N ALA A 181 0.73 -10.49 -17.76
CA ALA A 181 -0.13 -9.95 -16.71
C ALA A 181 -0.93 -11.08 -16.04
N THR A 182 -1.46 -10.81 -14.87
CA THR A 182 -2.47 -11.67 -14.24
C THR A 182 -3.63 -10.81 -13.75
N THR A 183 -4.71 -11.45 -13.36
CA THR A 183 -5.92 -10.80 -12.85
C THR A 183 -6.75 -11.81 -12.05
N PHE A 184 -7.91 -11.40 -11.58
CA PHE A 184 -8.89 -12.29 -10.96
C PHE A 184 -9.22 -13.48 -11.87
N HIS A 185 -9.29 -14.69 -11.30
CA HIS A 185 -9.38 -15.93 -12.08
C HIS A 185 -10.53 -15.96 -13.08
N ASN A 186 -11.70 -15.40 -12.74
CA ASN A 186 -12.84 -15.34 -13.64
C ASN A 186 -12.72 -14.21 -14.69
N TYR A 187 -11.72 -13.34 -14.58
CA TYR A 187 -11.50 -12.25 -15.51
C TYR A 187 -10.34 -12.49 -16.49
N ILE A 188 -9.67 -13.64 -16.38
CA ILE A 188 -8.53 -14.03 -17.25
C ILE A 188 -8.94 -14.02 -18.73
N GLU A 189 -10.00 -14.75 -19.12
CA GLU A 189 -10.43 -14.83 -20.51
C GLU A 189 -10.96 -13.50 -21.07
N PRO A 190 -11.85 -12.76 -20.35
CA PRO A 190 -12.26 -11.44 -20.76
C PRO A 190 -11.08 -10.47 -20.98
N LEU A 191 -10.12 -10.45 -20.06
CA LEU A 191 -8.94 -9.58 -20.15
C LEU A 191 -8.06 -9.98 -21.35
N GLN A 192 -7.81 -11.28 -21.57
CA GLN A 192 -7.03 -11.76 -22.70
C GLN A 192 -7.68 -11.40 -24.03
N LYS A 193 -9.00 -11.59 -24.15
CA LYS A 193 -9.76 -11.22 -25.35
C LYS A 193 -9.69 -9.72 -25.65
N ALA A 194 -9.80 -8.89 -24.62
CA ALA A 194 -9.73 -7.43 -24.75
C ALA A 194 -8.30 -6.93 -25.04
N ASN A 195 -7.27 -7.70 -24.68
CA ASN A 195 -5.86 -7.31 -24.80
C ASN A 195 -5.05 -8.40 -25.54
N PRO A 196 -5.26 -8.57 -26.87
CA PRO A 196 -4.64 -9.68 -27.62
C PRO A 196 -3.10 -9.56 -27.70
N ARG A 197 -2.53 -8.39 -27.48
CA ARG A 197 -1.08 -8.18 -27.44
C ARG A 197 -0.45 -8.43 -26.09
N ALA A 198 -1.25 -8.66 -25.04
CA ALA A 198 -0.77 -9.08 -23.72
C ALA A 198 -0.82 -10.59 -23.58
N ARG A 199 -0.02 -11.16 -22.68
CA ARG A 199 -0.11 -12.57 -22.25
C ARG A 199 -0.69 -12.65 -20.86
N ILE A 200 -1.94 -13.07 -20.72
CA ILE A 200 -2.61 -13.15 -19.42
C ILE A 200 -2.40 -14.54 -18.81
N LEU A 201 -1.75 -14.56 -17.64
CA LEU A 201 -1.30 -15.77 -16.96
C LEU A 201 -2.34 -16.27 -15.96
N ARG A 202 -2.58 -17.59 -15.97
CA ARG A 202 -3.37 -18.31 -14.93
C ARG A 202 -2.49 -18.71 -13.77
N HIS A 203 -3.06 -18.92 -12.60
CA HIS A 203 -2.38 -19.48 -11.43
C HIS A 203 -1.11 -18.71 -11.02
N THR A 204 -1.08 -17.42 -11.32
CA THR A 204 0.05 -16.55 -11.00
C THR A 204 -0.41 -15.52 -9.97
N ARG A 205 0.30 -15.42 -8.85
CA ARG A 205 -0.06 -14.56 -7.73
C ARG A 205 0.06 -13.09 -8.08
N PHE A 206 1.20 -12.73 -8.65
CA PHE A 206 1.44 -11.40 -9.26
C PHE A 206 2.46 -11.52 -10.40
N VAL A 207 2.46 -10.51 -11.27
CA VAL A 207 3.45 -10.35 -12.36
C VAL A 207 4.03 -8.96 -12.26
N ASP A 208 5.35 -8.86 -12.13
CA ASP A 208 6.11 -7.61 -12.10
C ASP A 208 6.87 -7.43 -13.44
N ASN A 209 6.46 -6.44 -14.23
CA ASN A 209 7.15 -6.02 -15.47
C ASN A 209 7.96 -4.72 -15.26
N GLY A 210 8.46 -4.47 -14.07
CA GLY A 210 9.15 -3.22 -13.75
C GLY A 210 8.19 -2.16 -13.21
N GLN A 211 7.64 -1.30 -14.03
CA GLN A 211 6.68 -0.27 -13.64
C GLN A 211 5.28 -0.84 -13.43
N ILE A 212 4.83 -1.74 -14.32
CA ILE A 212 3.48 -2.32 -14.27
C ILE A 212 3.52 -3.62 -13.51
N ILE A 213 2.81 -3.66 -12.39
CA ILE A 213 2.64 -4.86 -11.56
C ILE A 213 1.15 -5.21 -11.53
N THR A 214 0.82 -6.45 -11.87
CA THR A 214 -0.55 -6.94 -11.83
C THR A 214 -0.67 -8.07 -10.83
N THR A 215 -1.77 -8.15 -10.08
CA THR A 215 -2.01 -9.23 -9.12
C THR A 215 -3.31 -9.97 -9.43
N ALA A 216 -3.40 -11.20 -8.96
CA ALA A 216 -4.66 -11.93 -8.91
C ALA A 216 -5.69 -11.22 -8.02
N GLY A 217 -6.77 -11.87 -7.62
CA GLY A 217 -7.84 -11.22 -6.88
C GLY A 217 -7.60 -11.13 -5.37
N VAL A 218 -8.27 -10.17 -4.76
CA VAL A 218 -8.50 -9.99 -3.32
C VAL A 218 -7.21 -10.03 -2.49
N TRP A 219 -6.89 -11.16 -1.85
CA TRP A 219 -5.69 -11.32 -1.01
C TRP A 219 -4.37 -11.08 -1.75
N ALA A 220 -4.33 -11.34 -3.05
CA ALA A 220 -3.13 -11.14 -3.85
C ALA A 220 -2.70 -9.66 -3.91
N GLY A 221 -3.61 -8.72 -3.67
CA GLY A 221 -3.31 -7.30 -3.58
C GLY A 221 -2.36 -6.97 -2.42
N ILE A 222 -2.47 -7.68 -1.29
CA ILE A 222 -1.56 -7.54 -0.14
C ILE A 222 -0.16 -8.01 -0.55
N ASP A 223 -0.05 -9.19 -1.19
CA ASP A 223 1.24 -9.72 -1.64
C ASP A 223 1.91 -8.83 -2.68
N GLY A 224 1.12 -8.29 -3.63
CA GLY A 224 1.61 -7.31 -4.60
C GLY A 224 2.11 -6.02 -3.96
N ALA A 225 1.40 -5.49 -2.97
CA ALA A 225 1.82 -4.29 -2.24
C ALA A 225 3.09 -4.55 -1.41
N LEU A 226 3.20 -5.69 -0.73
CA LEU A 226 4.42 -6.10 -0.02
C LEU A 226 5.60 -6.30 -0.99
N HIS A 227 5.34 -6.84 -2.19
CA HIS A 227 6.34 -6.92 -3.25
C HIS A 227 6.80 -5.53 -3.70
N VAL A 228 5.90 -4.57 -3.87
CA VAL A 228 6.27 -3.16 -4.16
C VAL A 228 7.11 -2.57 -3.04
N VAL A 229 6.75 -2.80 -1.77
CA VAL A 229 7.57 -2.37 -0.62
C VAL A 229 8.96 -3.01 -0.68
N ALA A 230 9.05 -4.32 -0.94
CA ALA A 230 10.34 -5.02 -1.08
C ALA A 230 11.18 -4.43 -2.21
N LYS A 231 10.56 -4.13 -3.35
CA LYS A 231 11.22 -3.52 -4.52
C LYS A 231 11.75 -2.12 -4.24
N LEU A 232 11.01 -1.29 -3.55
CA LEU A 232 11.34 0.13 -3.35
C LEU A 232 12.14 0.41 -2.07
N LYS A 233 12.05 -0.47 -1.06
CA LYS A 233 12.64 -0.26 0.27
C LYS A 233 13.45 -1.45 0.78
N GLY A 234 13.46 -2.54 0.04
CA GLY A 234 14.17 -3.76 0.40
C GLY A 234 13.31 -4.79 1.14
N GLN A 235 13.71 -6.05 1.00
CA GLN A 235 13.03 -7.23 1.52
C GLN A 235 12.81 -7.18 3.05
N ALA A 236 13.80 -6.66 3.80
CA ALA A 236 13.71 -6.58 5.26
C ALA A 236 12.54 -5.68 5.72
N VAL A 237 12.33 -4.54 5.03
CA VAL A 237 11.22 -3.61 5.33
C VAL A 237 9.88 -4.29 5.05
N ALA A 238 9.74 -4.96 3.91
CA ALA A 238 8.51 -5.68 3.56
C ALA A 238 8.20 -6.81 4.55
N THR A 239 9.23 -7.56 5.00
CA THR A 239 9.09 -8.60 6.03
C THR A 239 8.62 -8.00 7.37
N GLN A 240 9.18 -6.84 7.76
CA GLN A 240 8.75 -6.14 8.97
C GLN A 240 7.31 -5.65 8.87
N THR A 241 6.90 -5.11 7.71
CA THR A 241 5.52 -4.70 7.46
C THR A 241 4.55 -5.90 7.52
N ALA A 242 4.88 -7.01 6.87
CA ALA A 242 4.08 -8.23 6.93
C ALA A 242 3.93 -8.75 8.37
N ARG A 243 5.01 -8.71 9.15
CA ARG A 243 4.99 -9.09 10.57
C ARG A 243 4.13 -8.14 11.42
N TYR A 244 4.22 -6.84 11.19
CA TYR A 244 3.36 -5.84 11.87
C TYR A 244 1.88 -6.10 11.61
N MET A 245 1.54 -6.47 10.36
CA MET A 245 0.18 -6.81 9.95
C MET A 245 -0.26 -8.22 10.40
N GLU A 246 0.60 -8.98 11.09
CA GLU A 246 0.40 -10.40 11.40
C GLU A 246 0.06 -11.24 10.15
N TYR A 247 0.56 -10.80 8.99
CA TYR A 247 0.36 -11.48 7.71
C TYR A 247 1.46 -12.50 7.46
N ASP A 248 1.31 -13.68 8.06
CA ASP A 248 2.28 -14.80 8.04
C ASP A 248 2.30 -15.58 6.71
N LYS A 249 1.34 -15.33 5.82
CA LYS A 249 1.19 -16.03 4.54
C LYS A 249 2.04 -15.44 3.42
N TRP A 250 2.66 -14.29 3.64
CA TRP A 250 3.46 -13.66 2.61
C TRP A 250 4.69 -14.48 2.22
N LYS A 251 4.81 -14.72 0.93
CA LYS A 251 5.95 -15.43 0.32
C LYS A 251 6.59 -14.51 -0.72
N PRO A 252 7.77 -13.97 -0.45
CA PRO A 252 8.43 -12.98 -1.31
C PRO A 252 8.57 -13.37 -2.78
N ASN A 253 8.75 -14.66 -3.05
CA ASN A 253 9.05 -15.19 -4.38
C ASN A 253 7.85 -15.92 -5.03
N GLU A 254 6.62 -15.69 -4.57
CA GLU A 254 5.42 -16.38 -5.09
C GLU A 254 4.93 -15.83 -6.44
N GLY A 255 5.40 -14.65 -6.84
CA GLY A 255 5.06 -14.02 -8.11
C GLY A 255 6.09 -14.25 -9.21
N LEU A 256 5.76 -13.77 -10.40
CA LEU A 256 6.64 -13.74 -11.56
C LEU A 256 7.23 -12.33 -11.71
N VAL A 257 8.55 -12.23 -11.66
CA VAL A 257 9.28 -11.03 -12.05
C VAL A 257 9.79 -11.23 -13.47
N VAL A 258 9.45 -10.33 -14.39
CA VAL A 258 9.84 -10.36 -15.78
C VAL A 258 11.01 -9.41 -15.98
N ASP A 259 12.11 -9.87 -16.55
CA ASP A 259 13.22 -9.00 -16.89
C ASP A 259 12.87 -8.07 -18.08
N MET A 260 13.63 -6.99 -18.27
CA MET A 260 13.38 -5.97 -19.30
C MET A 260 13.39 -6.53 -20.75
N VAL A 261 13.75 -7.79 -20.93
CA VAL A 261 13.75 -8.48 -22.23
C VAL A 261 12.48 -9.33 -22.42
N GLY A 262 11.53 -9.31 -21.45
CA GLY A 262 10.29 -10.07 -21.50
C GLY A 262 10.44 -11.56 -21.16
N LYS A 263 11.61 -12.00 -20.67
CA LYS A 263 11.84 -13.35 -20.15
C LYS A 263 11.70 -13.36 -18.63
N PRO A 264 11.20 -14.47 -18.02
CA PRO A 264 11.21 -14.59 -16.56
C PRO A 264 12.64 -14.48 -16.03
N ALA A 265 12.84 -13.64 -15.00
CA ALA A 265 14.12 -13.58 -14.31
C ALA A 265 14.47 -14.98 -13.77
N SER A 266 15.70 -15.42 -13.99
CA SER A 266 16.17 -16.69 -13.44
C SER A 266 16.08 -16.65 -11.92
N LYS A 267 15.46 -17.67 -11.30
CA LYS A 267 15.54 -17.87 -9.85
C LYS A 267 17.03 -17.98 -9.51
N LYS A 268 17.55 -17.03 -8.75
CA LYS A 268 18.85 -17.24 -8.10
C LYS A 268 18.60 -18.24 -6.98
N ASP A 269 19.24 -19.39 -7.09
CA ASP A 269 19.28 -20.44 -6.08
C ASP A 269 19.84 -19.93 -4.75
#